data_c17340a93e65418ff2d366c73e3fb7c9
#
_entry.id   c17340a93e65418ff2d366c73e3fb7c9
#
_cell.length_a   1.000
_cell.length_b   1.000
_cell.length_c   1.000
_cell.angle_alpha   90.00
_cell.angle_beta   90.00
_cell.angle_gamma   90.00
#
_symmetry.space_group_name_H-M   'P 1'
#
loop_
_entity.id
_entity.type
_entity.pdbx_description
1 polymer ?
#
loop_
_entity_poly.entity_id
_entity_poly.type
_entity_poly.pdbx_seq_one_letter_code
_entity_poly.pdbx_strand_id
1 'polypeptide(L)'
;MNISEREPTLDSLPVRLQWCLLHLYILGICGILLAAFFVQFGLGDAPCTLCLLQRCCMILAALGPTWIIATATGTPASPLENLSRGFGISVIASVLGLTISARQILMHIAPGDPGFGIPIFGYHLTTWSFIIFWVILLISGTTLLFSRSLAPTAKSQLGRYSKATLALLGSLIFANVVVVFFTHGAFAPLVQTP
;
A
#
# COMPACT_ATOMS: atom_id res chain seq x y z
N MET A 1 -31.00 10.48 35.57
CA MET A 1 -31.81 10.92 34.42
C MET A 1 -30.96 11.86 33.61
N ASN A 2 -30.28 11.36 32.59
CA ASN A 2 -30.06 12.05 31.34
C ASN A 2 -29.42 11.07 30.37
N ILE A 3 -30.27 10.40 29.63
CA ILE A 3 -29.87 9.60 28.47
C ILE A 3 -29.62 10.64 27.38
N SER A 4 -28.37 10.99 27.18
CA SER A 4 -27.95 11.66 25.97
C SER A 4 -28.16 10.67 24.83
N GLU A 5 -29.31 10.67 24.23
CA GLU A 5 -29.59 10.14 22.91
C GLU A 5 -28.57 10.78 21.97
N ARG A 6 -27.57 10.02 21.61
CA ARG A 6 -26.67 10.40 20.56
C ARG A 6 -27.48 10.33 19.28
N GLU A 7 -27.99 11.47 18.80
CA GLU A 7 -28.57 11.60 17.48
C GLU A 7 -27.65 10.91 16.46
N PRO A 8 -28.21 10.09 15.55
CA PRO A 8 -27.43 9.57 14.43
C PRO A 8 -26.99 10.77 13.59
N THR A 9 -25.73 11.15 13.73
CA THR A 9 -25.14 12.17 12.85
C THR A 9 -25.29 11.70 11.42
N LEU A 10 -26.05 12.43 10.62
CA LEU A 10 -26.38 12.17 9.22
C LEU A 10 -25.14 12.04 8.30
N ASP A 11 -23.94 12.24 8.83
CA ASP A 11 -22.67 12.32 8.08
C ASP A 11 -21.78 11.07 8.18
N SER A 12 -22.19 10.00 8.87
CA SER A 12 -21.36 8.78 8.93
C SER A 12 -21.71 7.81 7.81
N LEU A 13 -20.72 7.40 7.03
CA LEU A 13 -20.88 6.36 6.03
C LEU A 13 -21.32 5.03 6.68
N PRO A 14 -22.13 4.21 6.01
CA PRO A 14 -22.54 2.92 6.55
C PRO A 14 -21.30 2.06 6.86
N VAL A 15 -21.31 1.43 8.02
CA VAL A 15 -20.17 0.63 8.54
C VAL A 15 -19.64 -0.38 7.52
N ARG A 16 -20.53 -0.97 6.72
CA ARG A 16 -20.12 -1.91 5.65
C ARG A 16 -19.24 -1.24 4.60
N LEU A 17 -19.55 0.00 4.22
CA LEU A 17 -18.79 0.74 3.23
C LEU A 17 -17.40 1.12 3.77
N GLN A 18 -17.30 1.56 5.02
CA GLN A 18 -16.03 1.87 5.67
C GLN A 18 -15.07 0.66 5.63
N TRP A 19 -15.56 -0.52 6.01
CA TRP A 19 -14.79 -1.76 5.95
C TRP A 19 -14.44 -2.16 4.52
N CYS A 20 -15.37 -1.99 3.58
CA CYS A 20 -15.14 -2.29 2.17
C CYS A 20 -14.00 -1.42 1.60
N LEU A 21 -13.99 -0.13 1.91
CA LEU A 21 -12.94 0.80 1.46
C LEU A 21 -11.55 0.42 1.98
N LEU A 22 -11.44 -0.02 3.26
CA LEU A 22 -10.17 -0.50 3.81
C LEU A 22 -9.67 -1.75 3.07
N HIS A 23 -10.54 -2.72 2.82
CA HIS A 23 -10.17 -3.92 2.08
C HIS A 23 -9.81 -3.61 0.63
N LEU A 24 -10.57 -2.73 -0.03
CA LEU A 24 -10.31 -2.31 -1.41
C LEU A 24 -8.95 -1.62 -1.54
N TYR A 25 -8.58 -0.79 -0.57
CA TYR A 25 -7.27 -0.15 -0.54
C TYR A 25 -6.14 -1.18 -0.46
N ILE A 26 -6.22 -2.14 0.48
CA ILE A 26 -5.21 -3.19 0.62
C ILE A 26 -5.16 -4.07 -0.62
N LEU A 27 -6.30 -4.50 -1.14
CA LEU A 27 -6.39 -5.34 -2.34
C LEU A 27 -5.86 -4.62 -3.58
N GLY A 28 -6.08 -3.31 -3.69
CA GLY A 28 -5.51 -2.49 -4.75
C GLY A 28 -3.98 -2.54 -4.74
N ILE A 29 -3.37 -2.34 -3.57
CA ILE A 29 -1.90 -2.45 -3.43
C ILE A 29 -1.43 -3.89 -3.68
N CYS A 30 -2.14 -4.90 -3.18
CA CYS A 30 -1.82 -6.30 -3.48
C CYS A 30 -1.83 -6.57 -4.99
N GLY A 31 -2.83 -6.04 -5.72
CA GLY A 31 -2.90 -6.16 -7.18
C GLY A 31 -1.70 -5.53 -7.89
N ILE A 32 -1.26 -4.35 -7.44
CA ILE A 32 -0.08 -3.67 -7.99
C ILE A 32 1.20 -4.49 -7.72
N LEU A 33 1.36 -5.02 -6.51
CA LEU A 33 2.50 -5.88 -6.16
C LEU A 33 2.51 -7.17 -6.98
N LEU A 34 1.34 -7.79 -7.19
CA LEU A 34 1.21 -8.97 -8.07
C LEU A 34 1.58 -8.64 -9.51
N ALA A 35 1.14 -7.50 -10.04
CA ALA A 35 1.53 -7.05 -11.37
C ALA A 35 3.05 -6.84 -11.47
N ALA A 36 3.68 -6.26 -10.42
CA ALA A 36 5.13 -6.09 -10.37
C ALA A 36 5.88 -7.43 -10.33
N PHE A 37 5.35 -8.45 -9.63
CA PHE A 37 5.90 -9.81 -9.67
C PHE A 37 5.69 -10.48 -11.04
N PHE A 38 4.55 -10.25 -11.68
CA PHE A 38 4.31 -10.76 -13.03
C PHE A 38 5.31 -10.19 -14.05
N VAL A 39 5.60 -8.89 -13.99
CA VAL A 39 6.62 -8.27 -14.86
C VAL A 39 8.00 -8.90 -14.58
N GLN A 40 8.35 -9.07 -13.32
CA GLN A 40 9.65 -9.64 -12.94
C GLN A 40 9.83 -11.10 -13.38
N PHE A 41 8.87 -11.96 -13.09
CA PHE A 41 8.99 -13.41 -13.32
C PHE A 41 8.37 -13.87 -14.64
N GLY A 42 7.31 -13.19 -15.10
CA GLY A 42 6.60 -13.52 -16.34
C GLY A 42 7.25 -12.93 -17.58
N LEU A 43 7.77 -11.70 -17.47
CA LEU A 43 8.43 -11.00 -18.58
C LEU A 43 9.96 -11.00 -18.46
N GLY A 44 10.52 -11.50 -17.36
CA GLY A 44 11.96 -11.60 -17.15
C GLY A 44 12.65 -10.25 -16.87
N ASP A 45 11.90 -9.20 -16.54
CA ASP A 45 12.45 -7.86 -16.27
C ASP A 45 12.93 -7.75 -14.82
N ALA A 46 14.26 -7.82 -14.62
CA ALA A 46 14.85 -7.78 -13.29
C ALA A 46 14.62 -6.41 -12.61
N PRO A 47 14.08 -6.36 -11.38
CA PRO A 47 13.83 -5.10 -10.71
C PRO A 47 15.13 -4.43 -10.28
N CYS A 48 15.25 -3.12 -10.52
CA CYS A 48 16.34 -2.32 -9.98
C CYS A 48 16.19 -2.12 -8.47
N THR A 49 17.27 -1.70 -7.80
CA THR A 49 17.24 -1.43 -6.33
C THR A 49 16.17 -0.39 -5.95
N LEU A 50 15.99 0.66 -6.75
CA LEU A 50 14.95 1.67 -6.51
C LEU A 50 13.54 1.09 -6.68
N CYS A 51 13.35 0.17 -7.64
CA CYS A 51 12.07 -0.54 -7.82
C CYS A 51 11.71 -1.39 -6.60
N LEU A 52 12.71 -2.04 -5.97
CA LEU A 52 12.49 -2.79 -4.73
C LEU A 52 12.14 -1.87 -3.56
N LEU A 53 12.79 -0.71 -3.44
CA LEU A 53 12.43 0.30 -2.44
C LEU A 53 11.01 0.83 -2.64
N GLN A 54 10.58 1.06 -3.87
CA GLN A 54 9.20 1.45 -4.18
C GLN A 54 8.20 0.36 -3.72
N ARG A 55 8.48 -0.93 -3.98
CA ARG A 55 7.66 -2.04 -3.45
C ARG A 55 7.59 -2.03 -1.93
N CYS A 56 8.72 -1.78 -1.24
CA CYS A 56 8.73 -1.64 0.22
C CYS A 56 7.85 -0.46 0.70
N CYS A 57 7.89 0.68 0.00
CA CYS A 57 7.01 1.82 0.30
C CYS A 57 5.51 1.48 0.07
N MET A 58 5.17 0.73 -0.99
CA MET A 58 3.80 0.25 -1.22
C MET A 58 3.32 -0.68 -0.10
N ILE A 59 4.18 -1.62 0.33
CA ILE A 59 3.90 -2.51 1.46
C ILE A 59 3.68 -1.68 2.73
N LEU A 60 4.55 -0.72 3.02
CA LEU A 60 4.43 0.15 4.18
C LEU A 60 3.12 0.96 4.14
N ALA A 61 2.70 1.46 2.96
CA ALA A 61 1.43 2.13 2.79
C ALA A 61 0.23 1.20 3.07
N ALA A 62 0.31 -0.09 2.69
CA ALA A 62 -0.71 -1.08 2.98
C ALA A 62 -0.78 -1.48 4.47
N LEU A 63 0.33 -1.35 5.21
CA LEU A 63 0.35 -1.64 6.65
C LEU A 63 -0.54 -0.68 7.46
N GLY A 64 -0.78 0.54 6.97
CA GLY A 64 -1.68 1.50 7.61
C GLY A 64 -3.10 0.95 7.79
N PRO A 65 -3.85 0.70 6.73
CA PRO A 65 -5.19 0.10 6.83
C PRO A 65 -5.16 -1.32 7.41
N THR A 66 -4.07 -2.08 7.24
CA THR A 66 -3.87 -3.38 7.89
C THR A 66 -3.88 -3.25 9.41
N TRP A 67 -3.18 -2.25 9.94
CA TRP A 67 -3.20 -1.92 11.37
C TRP A 67 -4.62 -1.66 11.88
N ILE A 68 -5.40 -0.86 11.15
CA ILE A 68 -6.78 -0.55 11.51
C ILE A 68 -7.62 -1.83 11.59
N ILE A 69 -7.49 -2.74 10.61
CA ILE A 69 -8.21 -4.01 10.58
C ILE A 69 -7.77 -4.91 11.73
N ALA A 70 -6.47 -5.03 12.00
CA ALA A 70 -5.93 -5.89 13.04
C ALA A 70 -6.30 -5.42 14.46
N THR A 71 -6.32 -4.11 14.68
CA THR A 71 -6.61 -3.51 15.99
C THR A 71 -8.10 -3.34 16.28
N ALA A 72 -8.97 -3.55 15.29
CA ALA A 72 -10.42 -3.39 15.44
C ALA A 72 -11.07 -4.33 16.47
N THR A 73 -10.39 -5.40 16.89
CA THR A 73 -10.93 -6.44 17.77
C THR A 73 -10.44 -6.37 19.21
N GLY A 74 -9.51 -5.49 19.57
CA GLY A 74 -8.92 -5.64 20.89
C GLY A 74 -8.22 -4.46 21.53
N THR A 75 -8.14 -3.31 20.88
CA THR A 75 -7.46 -2.15 21.46
C THR A 75 -8.40 -1.16 22.12
N PRO A 76 -8.01 -0.57 23.25
CA PRO A 76 -8.78 0.48 23.91
C PRO A 76 -8.75 1.83 23.14
N ALA A 77 -7.95 1.92 22.08
CA ALA A 77 -7.84 3.13 21.27
C ALA A 77 -9.13 3.42 20.50
N SER A 78 -9.48 4.69 20.36
CA SER A 78 -10.67 5.10 19.63
C SER A 78 -10.54 4.75 18.12
N PRO A 79 -11.66 4.44 17.44
CA PRO A 79 -11.64 4.17 15.99
C PRO A 79 -10.99 5.30 15.19
N LEU A 80 -11.21 6.55 15.59
CA LEU A 80 -10.62 7.72 14.97
C LEU A 80 -9.09 7.75 15.12
N GLU A 81 -8.59 7.44 16.31
CA GLU A 81 -7.15 7.40 16.58
C GLU A 81 -6.46 6.30 15.76
N ASN A 82 -7.05 5.10 15.69
CA ASN A 82 -6.53 4.01 14.88
C ASN A 82 -6.51 4.36 13.40
N LEU A 83 -7.56 5.01 12.89
CA LEU A 83 -7.62 5.47 11.50
C LEU A 83 -6.55 6.52 11.22
N SER A 84 -6.39 7.51 12.10
CA SER A 84 -5.40 8.57 11.92
C SER A 84 -3.98 8.03 11.96
N ARG A 85 -3.65 7.11 12.86
CA ARG A 85 -2.34 6.45 12.93
C ARG A 85 -2.09 5.62 11.67
N GLY A 86 -3.05 4.79 11.25
CA GLY A 86 -2.91 3.92 10.09
C GLY A 86 -2.70 4.72 8.81
N PHE A 87 -3.58 5.65 8.48
CA PHE A 87 -3.44 6.45 7.26
C PHE A 87 -2.31 7.49 7.34
N GLY A 88 -1.90 7.92 8.54
CA GLY A 88 -0.67 8.68 8.74
C GLY A 88 0.57 7.93 8.24
N ILE A 89 0.69 6.64 8.56
CA ILE A 89 1.75 5.76 8.04
C ILE A 89 1.67 5.69 6.50
N SER A 90 0.47 5.52 5.94
CA SER A 90 0.27 5.45 4.48
C SER A 90 0.70 6.75 3.79
N VAL A 91 0.44 7.91 4.37
CA VAL A 91 0.89 9.23 3.85
C VAL A 91 2.41 9.31 3.82
N ILE A 92 3.08 8.98 4.93
CA ILE A 92 4.55 9.00 5.01
C ILE A 92 5.16 8.05 3.98
N ALA A 93 4.64 6.83 3.88
CA ALA A 93 5.09 5.83 2.92
C ALA A 93 4.92 6.32 1.46
N SER A 94 3.81 6.99 1.16
CA SER A 94 3.53 7.54 -0.17
C SER A 94 4.49 8.66 -0.54
N VAL A 95 4.79 9.57 0.39
CA VAL A 95 5.76 10.66 0.18
C VAL A 95 7.15 10.09 -0.10
N LEU A 96 7.59 9.09 0.67
CA LEU A 96 8.86 8.40 0.42
C LEU A 96 8.86 7.73 -0.97
N GLY A 97 7.79 7.01 -1.31
CA GLY A 97 7.65 6.36 -2.62
C GLY A 97 7.66 7.36 -3.78
N LEU A 98 6.97 8.50 -3.64
CA LEU A 98 7.00 9.61 -4.61
C LEU A 98 8.42 10.16 -4.82
N THR A 99 9.15 10.39 -3.72
CA THR A 99 10.53 10.91 -3.79
C THR A 99 11.45 9.94 -4.53
N ILE A 100 11.34 8.63 -4.24
CA ILE A 100 12.12 7.59 -4.91
C ILE A 100 11.78 7.50 -6.38
N SER A 101 10.48 7.51 -6.72
CA SER A 101 10.00 7.45 -8.11
C SER A 101 10.40 8.69 -8.90
N ALA A 102 10.25 9.89 -8.32
CA ALA A 102 10.69 11.14 -8.94
C ALA A 102 12.20 11.14 -9.24
N ARG A 103 13.03 10.71 -8.27
CA ARG A 103 14.46 10.57 -8.48
C ARG A 103 14.78 9.64 -9.65
N GLN A 104 14.09 8.50 -9.73
CA GLN A 104 14.34 7.53 -10.81
C GLN A 104 13.93 8.08 -12.18
N ILE A 105 12.81 8.82 -12.28
CA ILE A 105 12.40 9.50 -13.50
C ILE A 105 13.45 10.53 -13.92
N LEU A 106 13.93 11.35 -12.98
CA LEU A 106 14.93 12.38 -13.26
C LEU A 106 16.28 11.81 -13.71
N MET A 107 16.65 10.61 -13.28
CA MET A 107 17.87 9.93 -13.73
C MET A 107 17.82 9.50 -15.20
N HIS A 108 16.60 9.35 -15.76
CA HIS A 108 16.37 8.87 -17.14
C HIS A 108 15.65 9.92 -18.01
N ILE A 109 15.78 11.21 -17.68
CA ILE A 109 15.13 12.30 -18.43
C ILE A 109 15.99 12.83 -19.60
N ALA A 110 17.26 12.40 -19.69
CA ALA A 110 18.16 12.89 -20.73
C ALA A 110 17.69 12.46 -22.13
N PRO A 111 17.79 13.34 -23.15
CA PRO A 111 17.44 12.99 -24.54
C PRO A 111 18.28 11.80 -25.03
N GLY A 112 17.63 10.74 -25.53
CA GLY A 112 18.26 9.52 -26.02
C GLY A 112 18.48 8.43 -24.95
N ASP A 113 18.12 8.66 -23.69
CA ASP A 113 18.11 7.63 -22.67
C ASP A 113 16.97 6.63 -22.97
N PRO A 114 17.25 5.33 -23.11
CA PRO A 114 16.21 4.32 -23.38
C PRO A 114 15.26 4.11 -22.20
N GLY A 115 15.52 4.72 -21.03
CA GLY A 115 14.79 4.47 -19.80
C GLY A 115 15.10 3.12 -19.17
N PHE A 116 14.44 2.80 -18.05
CA PHE A 116 14.61 1.53 -17.35
C PHE A 116 13.34 0.69 -17.38
N GLY A 117 13.50 -0.58 -17.78
CA GLY A 117 12.41 -1.56 -17.82
C GLY A 117 11.54 -1.47 -19.07
N ILE A 118 10.62 -2.41 -19.19
CA ILE A 118 9.71 -2.53 -20.34
C ILE A 118 8.65 -1.42 -20.26
N PRO A 119 8.44 -0.62 -21.34
CA PRO A 119 7.39 0.38 -21.35
C PRO A 119 6.00 -0.29 -21.43
N ILE A 120 5.09 0.11 -20.53
CA ILE A 120 3.69 -0.31 -20.53
C ILE A 120 2.83 0.91 -20.94
N PHE A 121 2.02 0.78 -21.98
CA PHE A 121 1.23 1.87 -22.56
C PHE A 121 2.06 3.12 -22.89
N GLY A 122 3.31 2.95 -23.34
CA GLY A 122 4.21 4.04 -23.71
C GLY A 122 4.91 4.74 -22.53
N TYR A 123 4.69 4.32 -21.29
CA TYR A 123 5.36 4.85 -20.11
C TYR A 123 6.14 3.76 -19.38
N HIS A 124 7.34 4.10 -18.88
CA HIS A 124 8.13 3.18 -18.05
C HIS A 124 7.45 2.90 -16.71
N LEU A 125 7.74 1.74 -16.11
CA LEU A 125 7.20 1.30 -14.82
C LEU A 125 7.40 2.32 -13.69
N THR A 126 8.47 3.10 -13.76
CA THR A 126 8.78 4.17 -12.80
C THR A 126 7.74 5.30 -12.82
N THR A 127 7.26 5.67 -14.01
CA THR A 127 6.19 6.67 -14.16
C THR A 127 4.87 6.14 -13.57
N TRP A 128 4.56 4.87 -13.81
CA TRP A 128 3.40 4.23 -13.20
C TRP A 128 3.49 4.20 -11.68
N SER A 129 4.67 3.87 -11.11
CA SER A 129 4.90 3.92 -9.66
C SER A 129 4.67 5.32 -9.09
N PHE A 130 5.14 6.36 -9.78
CA PHE A 130 4.92 7.74 -9.38
C PHE A 130 3.43 8.11 -9.33
N ILE A 131 2.67 7.75 -10.39
CA ILE A 131 1.22 7.95 -10.44
C ILE A 131 0.51 7.20 -9.31
N ILE A 132 0.89 5.95 -9.08
CA ILE A 132 0.31 5.10 -8.02
C ILE A 132 0.53 5.75 -6.65
N PHE A 133 1.72 6.23 -6.34
CA PHE A 133 1.98 6.90 -5.05
C PHE A 133 1.20 8.20 -4.89
N TRP A 134 0.98 8.96 -5.97
CA TRP A 134 0.07 10.10 -5.95
C TRP A 134 -1.36 9.69 -5.60
N VAL A 135 -1.86 8.63 -6.23
CA VAL A 135 -3.20 8.10 -5.93
C VAL A 135 -3.30 7.63 -4.48
N ILE A 136 -2.30 6.88 -3.99
CA ILE A 136 -2.24 6.43 -2.60
C ILE A 136 -2.21 7.62 -1.64
N LEU A 137 -1.43 8.66 -1.92
CA LEU A 137 -1.34 9.88 -1.12
C LEU A 137 -2.68 10.62 -1.07
N LEU A 138 -3.35 10.79 -2.21
CA LEU A 138 -4.65 11.46 -2.30
C LEU A 138 -5.73 10.67 -1.53
N ILE A 139 -5.80 9.35 -1.71
CA ILE A 139 -6.75 8.51 -0.98
C ILE A 139 -6.47 8.59 0.54
N SER A 140 -5.22 8.50 0.95
CA SER A 140 -4.85 8.55 2.36
C SER A 140 -5.13 9.92 2.97
N GLY A 141 -4.79 11.01 2.27
CA GLY A 141 -5.05 12.37 2.69
C GLY A 141 -6.55 12.69 2.78
N THR A 142 -7.34 12.29 1.78
CA THR A 142 -8.80 12.47 1.82
C THR A 142 -9.44 11.64 2.92
N THR A 143 -8.96 10.43 3.17
CA THR A 143 -9.43 9.60 4.29
C THR A 143 -9.14 10.25 5.63
N LEU A 144 -7.98 10.89 5.81
CA LEU A 144 -7.67 11.64 7.02
C LEU A 144 -8.52 12.90 7.16
N LEU A 145 -8.80 13.61 6.06
CA LEU A 145 -9.64 14.79 6.06
C LEU A 145 -11.08 14.46 6.50
N PHE A 146 -11.63 13.34 6.01
CA PHE A 146 -12.94 12.84 6.37
C PHE A 146 -12.92 11.75 7.48
N SER A 147 -11.91 11.77 8.33
CA SER A 147 -11.67 10.71 9.32
C SER A 147 -12.85 10.46 10.27
N ARG A 148 -13.61 11.49 10.63
CA ARG A 148 -14.80 11.34 11.50
C ARG A 148 -15.90 10.50 10.84
N SER A 149 -16.11 10.66 9.52
CA SER A 149 -17.12 9.93 8.77
C SER A 149 -16.64 8.53 8.35
N LEU A 150 -15.31 8.34 8.21
CA LEU A 150 -14.69 7.12 7.69
C LEU A 150 -14.13 6.20 8.76
N ALA A 151 -14.09 6.61 10.04
CA ALA A 151 -13.57 5.79 11.13
C ALA A 151 -14.42 4.52 11.34
N PRO A 152 -13.90 3.32 11.08
CA PRO A 152 -14.68 2.09 11.16
C PRO A 152 -15.00 1.75 12.62
N THR A 153 -16.25 1.41 12.88
CA THR A 153 -16.67 0.94 14.19
C THR A 153 -15.96 -0.37 14.54
N ALA A 154 -15.56 -0.52 15.81
CA ALA A 154 -14.92 -1.73 16.30
C ALA A 154 -15.79 -2.98 16.06
N LYS A 155 -15.15 -4.08 15.68
CA LYS A 155 -15.80 -5.39 15.52
C LYS A 155 -15.39 -6.33 16.64
N SER A 156 -16.31 -7.18 17.06
CA SER A 156 -16.03 -8.20 18.09
C SER A 156 -15.11 -9.33 17.60
N GLN A 157 -15.10 -9.59 16.31
CA GLN A 157 -14.26 -10.64 15.69
C GLN A 157 -13.81 -10.27 14.27
N LEU A 158 -12.63 -10.73 13.89
CA LEU A 158 -12.10 -10.61 12.53
C LEU A 158 -12.88 -11.53 11.58
N GLY A 159 -13.58 -10.94 10.61
CA GLY A 159 -14.32 -11.68 9.60
C GLY A 159 -13.42 -12.51 8.68
N ARG A 160 -13.97 -13.52 8.01
CA ARG A 160 -13.24 -14.37 7.06
C ARG A 160 -12.55 -13.57 5.95
N TYR A 161 -13.20 -12.55 5.43
CA TYR A 161 -12.64 -11.66 4.40
C TYR A 161 -11.43 -10.88 4.92
N SER A 162 -11.48 -10.38 6.16
CA SER A 162 -10.34 -9.67 6.75
C SER A 162 -9.13 -10.60 6.92
N LYS A 163 -9.36 -11.84 7.39
CA LYS A 163 -8.29 -12.84 7.50
C LYS A 163 -7.67 -13.16 6.13
N ALA A 164 -8.50 -13.32 5.09
CA ALA A 164 -8.01 -13.59 3.73
C ALA A 164 -7.19 -12.43 3.16
N THR A 165 -7.65 -11.18 3.34
CA THR A 165 -6.92 -9.98 2.89
C THR A 165 -5.58 -9.84 3.61
N LEU A 166 -5.55 -10.07 4.92
CA LEU A 166 -4.32 -10.02 5.72
C LEU A 166 -3.35 -11.15 5.33
N ALA A 167 -3.86 -12.35 5.09
CA ALA A 167 -3.06 -13.50 4.64
C ALA A 167 -2.45 -13.25 3.25
N LEU A 168 -3.22 -12.69 2.31
CA LEU A 168 -2.73 -12.32 0.99
C LEU A 168 -1.60 -11.30 1.08
N LEU A 169 -1.80 -10.20 1.82
CA LEU A 169 -0.75 -9.20 2.01
C LEU A 169 0.47 -9.81 2.69
N GLY A 170 0.30 -10.62 3.74
CA GLY A 170 1.40 -11.31 4.42
C GLY A 170 2.20 -12.20 3.48
N SER A 171 1.53 -12.95 2.59
CA SER A 171 2.19 -13.78 1.58
C SER A 171 3.00 -12.95 0.58
N LEU A 172 2.47 -11.78 0.16
CA LEU A 172 3.19 -10.87 -0.75
C LEU A 172 4.39 -10.20 -0.06
N ILE A 173 4.27 -9.84 1.21
CA ILE A 173 5.40 -9.34 2.00
C ILE A 173 6.49 -10.41 2.08
N PHE A 174 6.13 -11.63 2.42
CA PHE A 174 7.08 -12.75 2.48
C PHE A 174 7.77 -12.98 1.13
N ALA A 175 7.01 -13.02 0.03
CA ALA A 175 7.56 -13.15 -1.31
C ALA A 175 8.53 -12.00 -1.64
N ASN A 176 8.19 -10.75 -1.28
CA ASN A 176 9.08 -9.61 -1.52
C ASN A 176 10.38 -9.72 -0.72
N VAL A 177 10.32 -10.17 0.55
CA VAL A 177 11.51 -10.40 1.38
C VAL A 177 12.40 -11.46 0.75
N VAL A 178 11.83 -12.58 0.30
CA VAL A 178 12.55 -13.65 -0.39
C VAL A 178 13.25 -13.11 -1.64
N VAL A 179 12.54 -12.36 -2.48
CA VAL A 179 13.11 -11.76 -3.69
C VAL A 179 14.27 -10.83 -3.35
N VAL A 180 14.10 -9.91 -2.41
CA VAL A 180 15.18 -8.99 -1.99
C VAL A 180 16.41 -9.76 -1.48
N PHE A 181 16.19 -10.81 -0.69
CA PHE A 181 17.27 -11.63 -0.14
C PHE A 181 18.06 -12.33 -1.24
N PHE A 182 17.42 -12.89 -2.27
CA PHE A 182 18.09 -13.58 -3.37
C PHE A 182 18.71 -12.61 -4.39
N THR A 183 18.11 -11.46 -4.64
CA THR A 183 18.64 -10.50 -5.62
C THR A 183 19.74 -9.60 -5.08
N HIS A 184 19.74 -9.29 -3.78
CA HIS A 184 20.66 -8.33 -3.17
C HIS A 184 21.32 -8.84 -1.89
N GLY A 185 20.97 -10.05 -1.43
CA GLY A 185 21.55 -10.70 -0.26
C GLY A 185 22.85 -11.45 -0.54
N ALA A 186 23.25 -12.29 0.40
CA ALA A 186 24.49 -13.07 0.34
C ALA A 186 24.61 -14.01 -0.89
N PHE A 187 23.50 -14.33 -1.54
CA PHE A 187 23.45 -15.20 -2.74
C PHE A 187 23.36 -14.42 -4.06
N ALA A 188 23.37 -13.10 -4.04
CA ALA A 188 23.34 -12.28 -5.25
C ALA A 188 24.40 -12.65 -6.30
N PRO A 189 25.67 -13.00 -5.94
CA PRO A 189 26.69 -13.41 -6.90
C PRO A 189 26.36 -14.71 -7.63
N LEU A 190 25.57 -15.61 -7.01
CA LEU A 190 25.22 -16.91 -7.58
C LEU A 190 24.04 -16.82 -8.57
N VAL A 191 23.23 -15.77 -8.49
CA VAL A 191 22.05 -15.58 -9.34
C VAL A 191 22.35 -14.68 -10.54
N GLN A 192 23.42 -13.87 -10.47
CA GLN A 192 23.81 -12.92 -11.52
C GLN A 192 24.90 -13.45 -12.47
N THR A 193 25.24 -14.74 -12.41
CA THR A 193 26.09 -15.35 -13.44
C THR A 193 25.31 -15.50 -14.73
N PRO A 194 25.84 -14.99 -15.88
CA PRO A 194 25.20 -15.04 -17.18
C PRO A 194 25.00 -16.46 -17.71
#